data_75c4333511efc7c04e3b741abcf3330e
#
_entry.id   75c4333511efc7c04e3b741abcf3330e
#
_cell.length_a   1.000
_cell.length_b   1.000
_cell.length_c   1.000
_cell.angle_alpha   90.00
_cell.angle_beta   90.00
_cell.angle_gamma   90.00
#
_symmetry.space_group_name_H-M   'P 1'
#
loop_
_entity.id
_entity.type
_entity.pdbx_description
1 polymer ?
#
loop_
_entity_poly.entity_id
_entity_poly.type
_entity_poly.pdbx_seq_one_letter_code
_entity_poly.pdbx_strand_id
1 'polypeptide(L)'
;MPCNSDYLESDYKEIQMSRVCCLIDELDGRQSINRSHWDGYHPNVYNKHLSQRSQNQLVDKLCKRLQRRDVTKLSLEMQIWWRDHQKADKARLQEEMKQLKDKKLRKAALAKLSPYEQQLLGVK
;
A
#
# COMPACT_ATOMS: atom_id res chain seq x y z
N MET A 1 -11.86 23.00 18.24
CA MET A 1 -11.20 21.69 18.35
C MET A 1 -10.26 21.52 17.20
N PRO A 2 -9.00 21.25 17.46
CA PRO A 2 -8.11 20.95 16.35
C PRO A 2 -8.58 19.64 15.70
N CYS A 3 -8.71 19.67 14.40
CA CYS A 3 -8.93 18.44 13.65
C CYS A 3 -7.70 17.56 13.85
N ASN A 4 -7.89 16.45 14.51
CA ASN A 4 -6.83 15.49 14.71
C ASN A 4 -6.63 14.72 13.39
N SER A 5 -5.55 15.02 12.68
CA SER A 5 -5.22 14.36 11.43
C SER A 5 -5.05 12.85 11.59
N ASP A 6 -4.56 12.41 12.76
CA ASP A 6 -4.39 10.98 13.05
C ASP A 6 -5.74 10.25 13.08
N TYR A 7 -6.77 10.90 13.61
CA TYR A 7 -8.12 10.35 13.63
C TYR A 7 -8.68 10.19 12.21
N LEU A 8 -8.50 11.18 11.35
CA LEU A 8 -8.94 11.14 9.96
C LEU A 8 -8.20 10.07 9.16
N GLU A 9 -6.91 9.93 9.39
CA GLU A 9 -6.10 8.89 8.74
C GLU A 9 -6.54 7.49 9.17
N SER A 10 -6.88 7.31 10.44
CA SER A 10 -7.37 6.03 10.96
C SER A 10 -8.66 5.61 10.29
N ASP A 11 -9.64 6.51 10.19
CA ASP A 11 -10.91 6.26 9.51
C ASP A 11 -10.70 5.99 8.02
N TYR A 12 -9.81 6.72 7.38
CA TYR A 12 -9.48 6.53 5.98
C TYR A 12 -8.92 5.12 5.72
N LYS A 13 -8.01 4.66 6.58
CA LYS A 13 -7.44 3.31 6.48
C LYS A 13 -8.51 2.23 6.63
N GLU A 14 -9.42 2.40 7.56
CA GLU A 14 -10.51 1.45 7.78
C GLU A 14 -11.45 1.39 6.59
N ILE A 15 -11.77 2.53 5.99
CA ILE A 15 -12.57 2.60 4.77
C ILE A 15 -11.85 1.91 3.62
N GLN A 16 -10.54 2.13 3.47
CA GLN A 16 -9.74 1.47 2.43
C GLN A 16 -9.74 -0.05 2.61
N MET A 17 -9.61 -0.53 3.83
CA MET A 17 -9.66 -1.96 4.10
C MET A 17 -11.05 -2.54 3.87
N SER A 18 -12.10 -1.79 4.16
CA SER A 18 -13.48 -2.18 3.84
C SER A 18 -13.67 -2.37 2.33
N ARG A 19 -13.10 -1.48 1.54
CA ARG A 19 -13.10 -1.60 0.08
C ARG A 19 -12.38 -2.84 -0.40
N VAL A 20 -11.22 -3.14 0.17
CA VAL A 20 -10.47 -4.37 -0.13
C VAL A 20 -11.33 -5.60 0.16
N CYS A 21 -12.00 -5.64 1.30
CA CYS A 21 -12.89 -6.75 1.64
C CYS A 21 -14.06 -6.88 0.66
N CYS A 22 -14.65 -5.76 0.23
CA CYS A 22 -15.71 -5.76 -0.79
C CYS A 22 -15.21 -6.35 -2.11
N LEU A 23 -14.00 -5.99 -2.52
CA LEU A 23 -13.41 -6.49 -3.77
C LEU A 23 -13.11 -7.99 -3.69
N ILE A 24 -12.65 -8.47 -2.55
CA ILE A 24 -12.46 -9.90 -2.31
C ILE A 24 -13.80 -10.64 -2.39
N ASP A 25 -14.86 -10.08 -1.82
CA ASP A 25 -16.21 -10.65 -1.90
C ASP A 25 -16.67 -10.74 -3.35
N GLU A 26 -16.39 -9.73 -4.17
CA GLU A 26 -16.69 -9.78 -5.61
C GLU A 26 -15.97 -10.93 -6.29
N LEU A 27 -14.69 -11.13 -6.02
CA LEU A 27 -13.91 -12.23 -6.58
C LEU A 27 -14.42 -13.61 -6.14
N ASP A 28 -14.99 -13.69 -4.95
CA ASP A 28 -15.56 -14.94 -4.42
C ASP A 28 -16.95 -15.23 -5.02
N GLY A 29 -17.42 -14.42 -5.96
CA GLY A 29 -18.72 -14.62 -6.59
C GLY A 29 -19.88 -14.14 -5.77
N ARG A 30 -19.61 -13.47 -4.67
CA ARG A 30 -20.65 -12.76 -3.91
C ARG A 30 -21.02 -11.52 -4.69
N GLN A 31 -22.28 -11.15 -4.65
CA GLN A 31 -22.92 -10.14 -5.48
C GLN A 31 -22.17 -8.81 -5.61
N SER A 32 -22.79 -7.90 -6.41
CA SER A 32 -22.33 -6.54 -6.59
C SER A 32 -21.91 -5.87 -5.28
N ILE A 33 -20.94 -4.98 -5.37
CA ILE A 33 -20.36 -4.27 -4.23
C ILE A 33 -21.46 -3.64 -3.37
N ASN A 34 -21.44 -3.99 -2.10
CA ASN A 34 -22.35 -3.40 -1.12
C ASN A 34 -21.89 -1.99 -0.79
N ARG A 35 -22.68 -1.00 -1.18
CA ARG A 35 -22.34 0.42 -1.01
C ARG A 35 -22.18 0.82 0.45
N SER A 36 -22.96 0.25 1.36
CA SER A 36 -22.81 0.56 2.78
C SER A 36 -21.46 0.08 3.33
N HIS A 37 -20.92 -1.00 2.79
CA HIS A 37 -19.59 -1.49 3.16
C HIS A 37 -18.48 -0.76 2.40
N TRP A 38 -18.74 -0.36 1.16
CA TRP A 38 -17.77 0.37 0.33
C TRP A 38 -17.51 1.79 0.83
N ASP A 39 -18.57 2.48 1.18
CA ASP A 39 -18.50 3.87 1.68
C ASP A 39 -18.43 3.96 3.20
N GLY A 40 -18.49 2.83 3.89
CA GLY A 40 -18.43 2.73 5.35
C GLY A 40 -17.49 1.63 5.79
N TYR A 41 -17.96 0.78 6.69
CA TYR A 41 -17.14 -0.27 7.29
C TYR A 41 -17.67 -1.66 6.96
N HIS A 42 -16.84 -2.46 6.31
CA HIS A 42 -17.11 -3.87 6.09
C HIS A 42 -17.10 -4.61 7.44
N PRO A 43 -17.99 -5.61 7.65
CA PRO A 43 -18.03 -6.37 8.91
C PRO A 43 -16.68 -6.94 9.34
N ASN A 44 -15.84 -7.37 8.39
CA ASN A 44 -14.51 -7.89 8.68
C ASN A 44 -13.57 -6.83 9.26
N VAL A 45 -13.80 -5.56 8.96
CA VAL A 45 -13.02 -4.45 9.49
C VAL A 45 -13.61 -3.98 10.82
N TYR A 46 -14.93 -3.79 10.86
CA TYR A 46 -15.62 -3.25 12.02
C TYR A 46 -15.54 -4.18 13.23
N ASN A 47 -15.71 -5.49 13.02
CA ASN A 47 -15.81 -6.46 14.10
C ASN A 47 -14.48 -7.07 14.55
N LYS A 48 -13.41 -6.93 13.76
CA LYS A 48 -12.18 -7.70 13.99
C LYS A 48 -10.92 -6.89 14.29
N HIS A 49 -10.97 -5.57 14.33
CA HIS A 49 -9.80 -4.73 14.58
C HIS A 49 -8.54 -5.29 13.88
N LEU A 50 -8.49 -5.14 12.57
CA LEU A 50 -7.39 -5.71 11.78
C LEU A 50 -6.04 -5.12 12.17
N SER A 51 -5.11 -6.00 12.55
CA SER A 51 -3.72 -5.61 12.73
C SER A 51 -3.10 -5.22 11.38
N GLN A 52 -1.98 -4.50 11.39
CA GLN A 52 -1.29 -4.14 10.16
C GLN A 52 -0.91 -5.39 9.35
N ARG A 53 -0.53 -6.46 10.03
CA ARG A 53 -0.22 -7.75 9.40
C ARG A 53 -1.44 -8.33 8.67
N SER A 54 -2.59 -8.33 9.32
CA SER A 54 -3.83 -8.81 8.71
C SER A 54 -4.25 -7.97 7.52
N GLN A 55 -4.12 -6.65 7.61
CA GLN A 55 -4.38 -5.74 6.50
C GLN A 55 -3.50 -6.05 5.30
N ASN A 56 -2.20 -6.23 5.55
CA ASN A 56 -1.24 -6.56 4.49
C ASN A 56 -1.55 -7.91 3.84
N GLN A 57 -1.97 -8.89 4.61
CA GLN A 57 -2.36 -10.19 4.10
C GLN A 57 -3.59 -10.12 3.19
N LEU A 58 -4.58 -9.30 3.54
CA LEU A 58 -5.78 -9.12 2.72
C LEU A 58 -5.45 -8.43 1.40
N VAL A 59 -4.64 -7.39 1.42
CA VAL A 59 -4.21 -6.69 0.21
C VAL A 59 -3.39 -7.62 -0.67
N ASP A 60 -2.47 -8.37 -0.11
CA ASP A 60 -1.64 -9.34 -0.84
C ASP A 60 -2.50 -10.42 -1.49
N LYS A 61 -3.49 -10.94 -0.78
CA LYS A 61 -4.44 -11.93 -1.30
C LYS A 61 -5.19 -11.38 -2.51
N LEU A 62 -5.68 -10.15 -2.41
CA LEU A 62 -6.40 -9.49 -3.50
C LEU A 62 -5.48 -9.30 -4.71
N CYS A 63 -4.28 -8.80 -4.51
CA CYS A 63 -3.30 -8.58 -5.59
C CYS A 63 -2.94 -9.87 -6.31
N LYS A 64 -2.68 -10.94 -5.58
CA LYS A 64 -2.34 -12.24 -6.17
C LYS A 64 -3.48 -12.80 -7.03
N ARG A 65 -4.71 -12.60 -6.60
CA ARG A 65 -5.88 -13.04 -7.36
C ARG A 65 -6.08 -12.20 -8.61
N LEU A 66 -5.86 -10.90 -8.54
CA LEU A 66 -6.01 -9.99 -9.68
C LEU A 66 -4.94 -10.21 -10.76
N GLN A 67 -3.73 -10.59 -10.38
CA GLN A 67 -2.67 -10.90 -11.32
C GLN A 67 -3.03 -12.05 -12.28
N ARG A 68 -3.94 -12.92 -11.88
CA ARG A 68 -4.36 -14.09 -12.64
C ARG A 68 -5.67 -13.89 -13.38
N ARG A 69 -6.26 -12.70 -13.33
CA ARG A 69 -7.57 -12.42 -13.91
C ARG A 69 -7.52 -11.29 -14.92
N ASP A 70 -8.45 -11.34 -15.86
CA ASP A 70 -8.71 -10.23 -16.76
C ASP A 70 -9.58 -9.20 -16.04
N VAL A 71 -8.93 -8.15 -15.55
CA VAL A 71 -9.58 -7.10 -14.74
C VAL A 71 -10.64 -6.34 -15.54
N THR A 72 -10.52 -6.32 -16.87
CA THR A 72 -11.51 -5.63 -17.74
C THR A 72 -12.91 -6.26 -17.66
N LYS A 73 -12.99 -7.51 -17.19
CA LYS A 73 -14.26 -8.23 -17.00
C LYS A 73 -14.85 -8.03 -15.60
N LEU A 74 -14.16 -7.31 -14.74
CA LEU A 74 -14.57 -7.06 -13.37
C LEU A 74 -15.22 -5.68 -13.24
N SER A 75 -15.74 -5.37 -12.06
CA SER A 75 -16.40 -4.08 -11.82
C SER A 75 -15.47 -2.91 -12.08
N LEU A 76 -16.05 -1.74 -12.32
CA LEU A 76 -15.30 -0.51 -12.51
C LEU A 76 -14.49 -0.15 -11.26
N GLU A 77 -15.06 -0.38 -10.07
CA GLU A 77 -14.39 -0.17 -8.79
C GLU A 77 -13.14 -1.04 -8.67
N MET A 78 -13.21 -2.30 -9.09
CA MET A 78 -12.08 -3.21 -9.11
C MET A 78 -10.99 -2.72 -10.06
N GLN A 79 -11.37 -2.29 -11.26
CA GLN A 79 -10.44 -1.78 -12.26
C GLN A 79 -9.71 -0.54 -11.77
N ILE A 80 -10.42 0.39 -11.13
CA ILE A 80 -9.85 1.62 -10.59
C ILE A 80 -8.90 1.30 -9.43
N TRP A 81 -9.33 0.44 -8.52
CA TRP A 81 -8.51 0.05 -7.38
C TRP A 81 -7.20 -0.59 -7.82
N TRP A 82 -7.28 -1.53 -8.76
CA TRP A 82 -6.11 -2.24 -9.28
C TRP A 82 -5.14 -1.31 -10.00
N ARG A 83 -5.66 -0.42 -10.83
CA ARG A 83 -4.87 0.60 -11.52
C ARG A 83 -4.11 1.48 -10.52
N ASP A 84 -4.82 1.99 -9.52
CA ASP A 84 -4.23 2.89 -8.53
C ASP A 84 -3.21 2.17 -7.64
N HIS A 85 -3.49 0.92 -7.30
CA HIS A 85 -2.57 0.09 -6.53
C HIS A 85 -1.27 -0.18 -7.30
N GLN A 86 -1.37 -0.56 -8.57
CA GLN A 86 -0.19 -0.79 -9.41
C GLN A 86 0.64 0.49 -9.59
N LYS A 87 -0.02 1.61 -9.75
CA LYS A 87 0.64 2.91 -9.88
C LYS A 87 1.38 3.28 -8.60
N ALA A 88 0.77 3.07 -7.45
CA ALA A 88 1.39 3.32 -6.15
C ALA A 88 2.57 2.38 -5.91
N ASP A 89 2.44 1.09 -6.23
CA ASP A 89 3.53 0.12 -6.12
C ASP A 89 4.71 0.47 -7.00
N LYS A 90 4.45 0.87 -8.25
CA LYS A 90 5.50 1.28 -9.17
C LYS A 90 6.25 2.50 -8.65
N ALA A 91 5.54 3.50 -8.14
CA ALA A 91 6.14 4.69 -7.56
C ALA A 91 7.02 4.34 -6.35
N ARG A 92 6.53 3.46 -5.48
CA ARG A 92 7.28 2.99 -4.31
C ARG A 92 8.54 2.25 -4.72
N LEU A 93 8.46 1.34 -5.68
CA LEU A 93 9.62 0.61 -6.18
C LEU A 93 10.66 1.53 -6.81
N GLN A 94 10.22 2.51 -7.58
CA GLN A 94 11.12 3.50 -8.17
C GLN A 94 11.85 4.30 -7.10
N GLU A 95 11.15 4.71 -6.04
CA GLU A 95 11.75 5.43 -4.91
C GLU A 95 12.76 4.55 -4.17
N GLU A 96 12.42 3.30 -3.89
CA GLU A 96 13.34 2.35 -3.25
C GLU A 96 14.59 2.13 -4.09
N MET A 97 14.44 1.97 -5.41
CA MET A 97 15.57 1.81 -6.32
C MET A 97 16.45 3.04 -6.35
N LYS A 98 15.85 4.23 -6.33
CA LYS A 98 16.59 5.49 -6.26
C LYS A 98 17.41 5.58 -4.97
N GLN A 99 16.80 5.25 -3.83
CA GLN A 99 17.49 5.25 -2.54
C GLN A 99 18.65 4.27 -2.51
N LEU A 100 18.48 3.07 -3.06
CA LEU A 100 19.55 2.08 -3.15
C LEU A 100 20.70 2.56 -4.05
N LYS A 101 20.37 3.19 -5.17
CA LYS A 101 21.36 3.74 -6.08
C LYS A 101 22.15 4.87 -5.42
N ASP A 102 21.46 5.79 -4.76
CA ASP A 102 22.09 6.89 -4.04
C ASP A 102 23.00 6.36 -2.92
N LYS A 103 22.56 5.34 -2.20
CA LYS A 103 23.34 4.69 -1.15
C LYS A 103 24.62 4.06 -1.70
N LYS A 104 24.53 3.38 -2.85
CA LYS A 104 25.71 2.80 -3.52
C LYS A 104 26.69 3.87 -3.98
N LEU A 105 26.18 4.95 -4.57
CA LEU A 105 27.02 6.08 -5.02
C LEU A 105 27.71 6.74 -3.84
N ARG A 106 27.00 6.95 -2.75
CA ARG A 106 27.57 7.51 -1.51
C ARG A 106 28.66 6.63 -0.94
N LYS A 107 28.41 5.32 -0.87
CA LYS A 107 29.39 4.34 -0.38
C LYS A 107 30.65 4.33 -1.27
N ALA A 108 30.47 4.35 -2.59
CA ALA A 108 31.60 4.40 -3.53
C ALA A 108 32.41 5.70 -3.39
N ALA A 109 31.75 6.83 -3.23
CA ALA A 109 32.40 8.11 -3.01
C ALA A 109 33.19 8.12 -1.70
N LEU A 110 32.62 7.58 -0.62
CA LEU A 110 33.28 7.48 0.67
C LEU A 110 34.50 6.57 0.63
N ALA A 111 34.45 5.48 -0.14
CA ALA A 111 35.57 4.54 -0.29
C ALA A 111 36.75 5.18 -1.00
N LYS A 112 36.56 6.26 -1.77
CA LYS A 112 37.61 7.00 -2.44
C LYS A 112 38.28 8.05 -1.54
N LEU A 113 37.68 8.34 -0.39
CA LEU A 113 38.20 9.32 0.55
C LEU A 113 39.21 8.67 1.50
N SER A 114 40.25 9.44 1.90
CA SER A 114 41.13 9.01 2.96
C SER A 114 40.39 8.93 4.31
N PRO A 115 40.89 8.16 5.31
CA PRO A 115 40.27 8.15 6.63
C PRO A 115 40.15 9.54 7.25
N TYR A 116 41.10 10.42 7.00
CA TYR A 116 41.07 11.80 7.47
C TYR A 116 39.93 12.60 6.83
N GLU A 117 39.76 12.48 5.51
CA GLU A 117 38.68 13.14 4.79
C GLU A 117 37.30 12.66 5.23
N GLN A 118 37.15 11.36 5.46
CA GLN A 118 35.92 10.76 6.00
C GLN A 118 35.58 11.35 7.37
N GLN A 119 36.58 11.52 8.21
CA GLN A 119 36.42 12.08 9.54
C GLN A 119 36.00 13.57 9.49
N LEU A 120 36.59 14.35 8.56
CA LEU A 120 36.24 15.74 8.36
C LEU A 120 34.79 15.92 7.92
N LEU A 121 34.25 14.98 7.14
CA LEU A 121 32.86 15.00 6.69
C LEU A 121 31.88 14.45 7.73
N GLY A 122 32.37 14.07 8.91
CA GLY A 122 31.55 13.51 9.98
C GLY A 122 30.98 12.13 9.66
N VAL A 123 31.58 11.42 8.73
CA VAL A 123 31.15 10.08 8.32
C VAL A 123 32.04 9.05 9.02
N LYS A 124 31.41 8.15 9.73
CA LYS A 124 32.10 7.04 10.38
C LYS A 124 32.08 5.79 9.53
#